data_39022ad1b32bce805b4b4706e51958d1
#
_entry.id   39022ad1b32bce805b4b4706e51958d1
#
_cell.length_a   1.000
_cell.length_b   1.000
_cell.length_c   1.000
_cell.angle_alpha   90.00
_cell.angle_beta   90.00
_cell.angle_gamma   90.00
#
_symmetry.space_group_name_H-M   'P 1'
#
loop_
_entity.id
_entity.type
_entity.pdbx_description
1 polymer ?
#
loop_
_entity_poly.entity_id
_entity_poly.type
_entity_poly.pdbx_seq_one_letter_code
_entity_poly.pdbx_strand_id
1 'polypeptide(L)'
;MNLRALLVCTAAFLGGSAWSQSLSPTFVPEARVEAMLQKAEQSNAVQKARLLDRARHRLLASAQKNPANVPTLQMLVWLSYAKQDSKLFAQSLHRLQALGQGQASDYWAAAEWLFGLEDYAGALEFIRFSEAIEGLTLRSASSKQAIYLRLYQGDSALNSAAEYCLQQPNDARAALLYAQTLGELGASDEAYLAFVSLKKLFPENTEVRWQFLLWAKANDRLAESLAEAEGIWSDPDITERAKVAYASQLLTLNPRDQPSAALAVRWAEGLLRQDSANPAYWALRGDVARWLDDLPTAEESWRRCLSLPGGAQWPVFQQILQLDLDKGNSEALLFDAKAAQGAHPEHPFGPLFLGVAQSRKGEHALAHAILTEGINRFGSDKEVREQYLLYLGEVCYRLGLLNEFRGHFDEAISISRSNPTVLNNYAYFLALLKIDLKKAEALALRAVAIADQEASFWDTLATVYASQGKHAKAQLAMDRAHSLGADPTKSLQRTNEASEL
;
A
#
# COMPACT_ATOMS: atom_id res chain seq x y z
N MET A 1 13.29 -5.11 11.25
CA MET A 1 13.38 -3.88 10.40
C MET A 1 12.20 -3.90 9.46
N ASN A 2 11.20 -3.04 9.70
CA ASN A 2 9.90 -3.15 9.03
C ASN A 2 9.92 -2.52 7.62
N LEU A 3 9.61 -3.33 6.62
CA LEU A 3 9.44 -2.97 5.20
C LEU A 3 8.43 -1.83 4.93
N ARG A 4 7.66 -1.39 5.92
CA ARG A 4 6.63 -0.34 5.78
C ARG A 4 7.17 1.09 5.79
N ALA A 5 8.33 1.36 6.36
CA ALA A 5 8.93 2.70 6.34
C ALA A 5 9.49 3.08 4.94
N LEU A 6 9.80 2.07 4.11
CA LEU A 6 10.29 2.30 2.73
C LEU A 6 9.18 2.69 1.74
N LEU A 7 7.91 2.44 2.07
CA LEU A 7 6.77 2.67 1.16
C LEU A 7 6.31 4.14 1.09
N VAL A 8 6.71 4.99 2.02
CA VAL A 8 6.33 6.41 2.01
C VAL A 8 7.14 7.22 1.00
N CYS A 9 8.37 6.81 0.69
CA CYS A 9 9.17 7.46 -0.37
C CYS A 9 8.77 7.03 -1.79
N THR A 10 8.06 5.91 -1.97
CA THR A 10 7.68 5.38 -3.29
C THR A 10 6.33 5.88 -3.80
N ALA A 11 5.50 6.53 -2.97
CA ALA A 11 4.21 7.08 -3.38
C ALA A 11 4.31 8.31 -4.32
N ALA A 12 5.48 8.91 -4.48
CA ALA A 12 5.71 9.98 -5.46
C ALA A 12 5.92 9.46 -6.90
N PHE A 13 6.00 8.14 -7.11
CA PHE A 13 6.36 7.52 -8.39
C PHE A 13 5.16 7.03 -9.24
N LEU A 14 3.92 7.14 -8.76
CA LEU A 14 2.75 6.62 -9.49
C LEU A 14 1.91 7.72 -10.15
N GLY A 15 2.54 8.52 -11.02
CA GLY A 15 1.85 9.44 -11.94
C GLY A 15 1.70 8.86 -13.35
N GLY A 16 0.88 7.84 -13.50
CA GLY A 16 0.69 7.11 -14.76
C GLY A 16 -0.11 7.83 -15.87
N SER A 17 0.06 9.14 -16.11
CA SER A 17 -0.66 9.85 -17.17
C SER A 17 0.18 10.75 -18.10
N ALA A 18 1.50 10.75 -17.99
CA ALA A 18 2.35 11.68 -18.77
C ALA A 18 2.79 11.17 -20.16
N TRP A 19 2.56 9.89 -20.48
CA TRP A 19 3.07 9.30 -21.73
C TRP A 19 2.24 9.59 -23.00
N SER A 20 0.99 10.02 -22.86
CA SER A 20 0.15 10.31 -24.04
C SER A 20 0.43 11.69 -24.66
N GLN A 21 1.21 12.55 -24.03
CA GLN A 21 1.41 13.94 -24.49
C GLN A 21 2.84 14.29 -24.94
N SER A 22 3.84 13.40 -24.83
CA SER A 22 5.26 13.73 -25.11
C SER A 22 5.81 13.19 -26.41
N LEU A 23 5.00 12.67 -27.33
CA LEU A 23 5.48 12.41 -28.69
C LEU A 23 5.68 13.76 -29.41
N SER A 24 6.94 14.09 -29.68
CA SER A 24 7.35 15.29 -30.40
C SER A 24 6.56 15.45 -31.72
N PRO A 25 6.07 16.65 -32.07
CA PRO A 25 5.24 16.88 -33.27
C PRO A 25 5.95 16.69 -34.63
N THR A 26 7.20 16.26 -34.63
CA THR A 26 8.00 16.01 -35.86
C THR A 26 8.08 14.54 -36.27
N PHE A 27 7.30 13.67 -35.62
CA PHE A 27 7.29 12.23 -35.89
C PHE A 27 6.52 11.90 -37.16
N VAL A 28 7.19 11.39 -38.21
CA VAL A 28 6.57 10.83 -39.42
C VAL A 28 6.72 9.32 -39.39
N PRO A 29 5.72 8.58 -38.90
CA PRO A 29 5.76 7.12 -38.86
C PRO A 29 5.71 6.52 -40.27
N GLU A 30 6.18 5.25 -40.40
CA GLU A 30 5.83 4.48 -41.59
C GLU A 30 4.29 4.44 -41.67
N ALA A 31 3.66 5.07 -42.65
CA ALA A 31 2.22 5.28 -42.74
C ALA A 31 1.39 4.00 -42.58
N ARG A 32 1.96 2.84 -42.95
CA ARG A 32 1.31 1.53 -42.78
C ARG A 32 1.32 1.02 -41.33
N VAL A 33 2.33 1.39 -40.55
CA VAL A 33 2.40 1.00 -39.12
C VAL A 33 1.47 1.88 -38.30
N GLU A 34 1.45 3.18 -38.60
CA GLU A 34 0.52 4.13 -37.98
C GLU A 34 -0.95 3.72 -38.18
N ALA A 35 -1.32 3.37 -39.41
CA ALA A 35 -2.67 2.86 -39.70
C ALA A 35 -3.00 1.57 -38.93
N MET A 36 -2.00 0.71 -38.66
CA MET A 36 -2.20 -0.48 -37.82
C MET A 36 -2.41 -0.11 -36.35
N LEU A 37 -1.69 0.87 -35.81
CA LEU A 37 -1.80 1.32 -34.44
C LEU A 37 -3.15 2.01 -34.21
N GLN A 38 -3.57 2.91 -35.08
CA GLN A 38 -4.89 3.55 -35.04
C GLN A 38 -6.04 2.52 -35.10
N LYS A 39 -5.92 1.51 -35.96
CA LYS A 39 -6.89 0.44 -36.02
C LYS A 39 -6.88 -0.43 -34.76
N ALA A 40 -5.72 -0.62 -34.11
CA ALA A 40 -5.61 -1.37 -32.89
C ALA A 40 -6.33 -0.68 -31.70
N GLU A 41 -6.32 0.64 -31.64
CA GLU A 41 -7.05 1.42 -30.61
C GLU A 41 -8.57 1.22 -30.69
N GLN A 42 -9.09 1.03 -31.89
CA GLN A 42 -10.53 0.86 -32.15
C GLN A 42 -10.98 -0.62 -32.14
N SER A 43 -10.05 -1.55 -31.87
CA SER A 43 -10.29 -2.99 -31.98
C SER A 43 -10.48 -3.65 -30.62
N ASN A 44 -11.19 -4.81 -30.60
CA ASN A 44 -11.26 -5.64 -29.41
C ASN A 44 -9.87 -6.22 -29.02
N ALA A 45 -9.73 -6.73 -27.80
CA ALA A 45 -8.45 -7.16 -27.23
C ALA A 45 -7.67 -8.16 -28.13
N VAL A 46 -8.37 -9.13 -28.76
CA VAL A 46 -7.73 -10.14 -29.62
C VAL A 46 -7.24 -9.53 -30.94
N GLN A 47 -8.02 -8.67 -31.55
CA GLN A 47 -7.63 -7.97 -32.77
C GLN A 47 -6.52 -6.95 -32.51
N LYS A 48 -6.59 -6.24 -31.39
CA LYS A 48 -5.56 -5.32 -30.92
C LYS A 48 -4.21 -6.03 -30.78
N ALA A 49 -4.16 -7.15 -30.08
CA ALA A 49 -2.93 -7.95 -29.91
C ALA A 49 -2.33 -8.35 -31.27
N ARG A 50 -3.15 -8.86 -32.21
CA ARG A 50 -2.69 -9.27 -33.56
C ARG A 50 -2.14 -8.10 -34.39
N LEU A 51 -2.75 -6.92 -34.28
CA LEU A 51 -2.30 -5.71 -34.99
C LEU A 51 -0.98 -5.21 -34.42
N LEU A 52 -0.84 -5.18 -33.09
CA LEU A 52 0.41 -4.82 -32.42
C LEU A 52 1.55 -5.81 -32.77
N ASP A 53 1.29 -7.10 -32.88
CA ASP A 53 2.31 -8.08 -33.32
C ASP A 53 2.75 -7.86 -34.76
N ARG A 54 1.82 -7.58 -35.67
CA ARG A 54 2.15 -7.23 -37.06
C ARG A 54 2.96 -5.94 -37.17
N ALA A 55 2.62 -4.92 -36.37
CA ALA A 55 3.38 -3.68 -36.28
C ALA A 55 4.81 -3.94 -35.78
N ARG A 56 4.94 -4.74 -34.72
CA ARG A 56 6.25 -5.18 -34.16
C ARG A 56 7.14 -5.84 -35.22
N HIS A 57 6.61 -6.84 -35.94
CA HIS A 57 7.39 -7.54 -36.97
C HIS A 57 7.86 -6.60 -38.08
N ARG A 58 7.02 -5.66 -38.50
CA ARG A 58 7.42 -4.67 -39.53
C ARG A 58 8.47 -3.71 -39.04
N LEU A 59 8.32 -3.18 -37.83
CA LEU A 59 9.29 -2.26 -37.23
C LEU A 59 10.63 -2.96 -37.01
N LEU A 60 10.65 -4.19 -36.55
CA LEU A 60 11.88 -4.96 -36.40
C LEU A 60 12.57 -5.20 -37.76
N ALA A 61 11.83 -5.55 -38.79
CA ALA A 61 12.38 -5.71 -40.15
C ALA A 61 12.92 -4.37 -40.70
N SER A 62 12.24 -3.25 -40.45
CA SER A 62 12.70 -1.91 -40.83
C SER A 62 13.98 -1.53 -40.06
N ALA A 63 14.04 -1.80 -38.76
CA ALA A 63 15.19 -1.54 -37.91
C ALA A 63 16.41 -2.43 -38.24
N GLN A 64 16.19 -3.61 -38.85
CA GLN A 64 17.28 -4.46 -39.35
C GLN A 64 17.87 -3.90 -40.65
N LYS A 65 17.02 -3.38 -41.55
CA LYS A 65 17.45 -2.78 -42.83
C LYS A 65 18.14 -1.44 -42.63
N ASN A 66 17.63 -0.62 -41.72
CA ASN A 66 18.21 0.66 -41.38
C ASN A 66 18.31 0.82 -39.84
N PRO A 67 19.43 0.37 -39.25
CA PRO A 67 19.63 0.41 -37.81
C PRO A 67 19.64 1.80 -37.18
N ALA A 68 19.87 2.84 -37.96
CA ALA A 68 19.91 4.24 -37.52
C ALA A 68 18.60 5.01 -37.78
N ASN A 69 17.54 4.32 -38.16
CA ASN A 69 16.25 4.96 -38.38
C ASN A 69 15.57 5.34 -37.05
N VAL A 70 15.77 6.57 -36.62
CA VAL A 70 15.26 7.12 -35.34
C VAL A 70 13.75 6.96 -35.19
N PRO A 71 12.89 7.36 -36.14
CA PRO A 71 11.45 7.12 -36.09
C PRO A 71 11.07 5.66 -35.82
N THR A 72 11.71 4.72 -36.51
CA THR A 72 11.45 3.29 -36.28
C THR A 72 11.81 2.84 -34.86
N LEU A 73 12.94 3.32 -34.31
CA LEU A 73 13.36 3.02 -32.94
C LEU A 73 12.41 3.61 -31.90
N GLN A 74 11.95 4.85 -32.09
CA GLN A 74 10.99 5.48 -31.20
C GLN A 74 9.64 4.73 -31.19
N MET A 75 9.19 4.26 -32.35
CA MET A 75 7.99 3.42 -32.42
C MET A 75 8.19 2.06 -31.75
N LEU A 76 9.38 1.47 -31.82
CA LEU A 76 9.71 0.23 -31.11
C LEU A 76 9.71 0.45 -29.58
N VAL A 77 10.20 1.57 -29.09
CA VAL A 77 10.12 1.94 -27.67
C VAL A 77 8.66 1.96 -27.21
N TRP A 78 7.82 2.75 -27.91
CA TRP A 78 6.40 2.83 -27.56
C TRP A 78 5.69 1.48 -27.63
N LEU A 79 5.91 0.72 -28.69
CA LEU A 79 5.25 -0.57 -28.91
C LEU A 79 5.68 -1.62 -27.88
N SER A 80 6.96 -1.65 -27.53
CA SER A 80 7.49 -2.59 -26.52
C SER A 80 6.95 -2.25 -25.12
N TYR A 81 6.80 -0.97 -24.79
CA TYR A 81 6.10 -0.56 -23.57
C TYR A 81 4.65 -1.03 -23.54
N ALA A 82 3.89 -0.77 -24.63
CA ALA A 82 2.51 -1.20 -24.75
C ALA A 82 2.31 -2.73 -24.70
N LYS A 83 3.33 -3.50 -25.06
CA LYS A 83 3.34 -4.97 -25.00
C LYS A 83 4.03 -5.55 -23.79
N GLN A 84 4.49 -4.73 -22.87
CA GLN A 84 5.26 -5.14 -21.70
C GLN A 84 6.52 -5.98 -22.03
N ASP A 85 7.17 -5.66 -23.18
CA ASP A 85 8.42 -6.30 -23.64
C ASP A 85 9.62 -5.44 -23.21
N SER A 86 10.05 -5.62 -21.94
CA SER A 86 11.13 -4.83 -21.33
C SER A 86 12.46 -4.98 -22.07
N LYS A 87 12.73 -6.15 -22.61
CA LYS A 87 13.97 -6.43 -23.36
C LYS A 87 14.05 -5.64 -24.67
N LEU A 88 12.98 -5.65 -25.46
CA LEU A 88 12.93 -4.88 -26.71
C LEU A 88 12.92 -3.38 -26.44
N PHE A 89 12.26 -2.97 -25.36
CA PHE A 89 12.21 -1.59 -24.89
C PHE A 89 13.63 -1.06 -24.60
N ALA A 90 14.37 -1.76 -23.72
CA ALA A 90 15.74 -1.40 -23.37
C ALA A 90 16.65 -1.38 -24.60
N GLN A 91 16.61 -2.42 -25.44
CA GLN A 91 17.41 -2.49 -26.67
C GLN A 91 17.15 -1.32 -27.63
N SER A 92 15.88 -0.88 -27.77
CA SER A 92 15.51 0.23 -28.64
C SER A 92 16.02 1.56 -28.10
N LEU A 93 15.93 1.77 -26.78
CA LEU A 93 16.46 2.95 -26.11
C LEU A 93 17.99 3.02 -26.14
N HIS A 94 18.69 1.91 -25.94
CA HIS A 94 20.15 1.87 -26.11
C HIS A 94 20.59 2.29 -27.51
N ARG A 95 19.84 1.86 -28.53
CA ARG A 95 20.15 2.28 -29.91
C ARG A 95 19.89 3.77 -30.14
N LEU A 96 18.82 4.32 -29.57
CA LEU A 96 18.54 5.75 -29.61
C LEU A 96 19.63 6.54 -28.88
N GLN A 97 20.07 6.04 -27.72
CA GLN A 97 21.17 6.66 -26.96
C GLN A 97 22.47 6.68 -27.79
N ALA A 98 22.84 5.56 -28.42
CA ALA A 98 24.02 5.46 -29.26
C ALA A 98 23.99 6.41 -30.49
N LEU A 99 22.79 6.82 -30.92
CA LEU A 99 22.58 7.80 -31.98
C LEU A 99 22.49 9.25 -31.47
N GLY A 100 22.62 9.46 -30.14
CA GLY A 100 22.45 10.77 -29.51
C GLY A 100 21.02 11.33 -29.58
N GLN A 101 20.02 10.45 -29.70
CA GLN A 101 18.60 10.81 -29.91
C GLN A 101 17.68 10.43 -28.76
N GLY A 102 18.24 9.99 -27.63
CA GLY A 102 17.48 9.68 -26.42
C GLY A 102 17.18 10.95 -25.62
N GLN A 103 16.05 10.96 -24.95
CA GLN A 103 15.65 12.05 -24.03
C GLN A 103 15.73 11.56 -22.58
N ALA A 104 16.03 12.46 -21.65
CA ALA A 104 16.11 12.14 -20.23
C ALA A 104 14.80 11.54 -19.70
N SER A 105 13.64 12.06 -20.14
CA SER A 105 12.32 11.52 -19.78
C SER A 105 12.13 10.05 -20.17
N ASP A 106 12.65 9.66 -21.35
CA ASP A 106 12.53 8.27 -21.83
C ASP A 106 13.40 7.32 -20.97
N TYR A 107 14.60 7.81 -20.60
CA TYR A 107 15.51 7.07 -19.73
C TYR A 107 14.96 6.92 -18.32
N TRP A 108 14.32 7.97 -17.77
CA TRP A 108 13.65 7.88 -16.48
C TRP A 108 12.51 6.86 -16.50
N ALA A 109 11.68 6.87 -17.51
CA ALA A 109 10.62 5.90 -17.64
C ALA A 109 11.14 4.46 -17.76
N ALA A 110 12.25 4.28 -18.48
CA ALA A 110 12.94 2.99 -18.56
C ALA A 110 13.45 2.54 -17.19
N ALA A 111 14.12 3.45 -16.47
CA ALA A 111 14.67 3.17 -15.15
C ALA A 111 13.57 2.76 -14.14
N GLU A 112 12.46 3.50 -14.12
CA GLU A 112 11.32 3.21 -13.25
C GLU A 112 10.69 1.85 -13.57
N TRP A 113 10.49 1.57 -14.85
CA TRP A 113 9.91 0.29 -15.26
C TRP A 113 10.82 -0.90 -14.92
N LEU A 114 12.12 -0.79 -15.22
CA LEU A 114 13.09 -1.83 -14.90
C LEU A 114 13.26 -2.01 -13.39
N PHE A 115 13.19 -0.93 -12.62
CA PHE A 115 13.15 -1.00 -11.16
C PHE A 115 11.93 -1.79 -10.65
N GLY A 116 10.75 -1.56 -11.23
CA GLY A 116 9.53 -2.33 -10.92
C GLY A 116 9.60 -3.81 -11.30
N LEU A 117 10.47 -4.16 -12.27
CA LEU A 117 10.77 -5.54 -12.65
C LEU A 117 11.96 -6.14 -11.88
N GLU A 118 12.51 -5.41 -10.90
CA GLU A 118 13.71 -5.78 -10.12
C GLU A 118 14.98 -5.92 -10.98
N ASP A 119 14.98 -5.41 -12.20
CA ASP A 119 16.19 -5.27 -13.02
C ASP A 119 16.94 -4.00 -12.62
N TYR A 120 17.60 -4.08 -11.46
CA TYR A 120 18.33 -2.95 -10.87
C TYR A 120 19.54 -2.51 -11.70
N ALA A 121 20.20 -3.45 -12.39
CA ALA A 121 21.34 -3.14 -13.25
C ALA A 121 20.91 -2.29 -14.46
N GLY A 122 19.84 -2.71 -15.13
CA GLY A 122 19.25 -1.92 -16.23
C GLY A 122 18.71 -0.58 -15.77
N ALA A 123 18.07 -0.52 -14.59
CA ALA A 123 17.60 0.73 -14.02
C ALA A 123 18.75 1.73 -13.78
N LEU A 124 19.86 1.29 -13.17
CA LEU A 124 21.06 2.12 -12.94
C LEU A 124 21.68 2.63 -14.26
N GLU A 125 21.69 1.80 -15.30
CA GLU A 125 22.22 2.20 -16.60
C GLU A 125 21.41 3.35 -17.21
N PHE A 126 20.09 3.26 -17.20
CA PHE A 126 19.22 4.33 -17.73
C PHE A 126 19.23 5.59 -16.84
N ILE A 127 19.41 5.46 -15.53
CA ILE A 127 19.66 6.64 -14.67
C ILE A 127 20.93 7.35 -15.10
N ARG A 128 22.03 6.64 -15.40
CA ARG A 128 23.27 7.25 -15.89
C ARG A 128 23.11 7.95 -17.24
N PHE A 129 22.28 7.40 -18.14
CA PHE A 129 21.97 8.07 -19.40
C PHE A 129 21.18 9.37 -19.18
N SER A 130 20.25 9.38 -18.21
CA SER A 130 19.56 10.60 -17.82
C SER A 130 20.52 11.63 -17.22
N GLU A 131 21.43 11.22 -16.32
CA GLU A 131 22.45 12.06 -15.72
C GLU A 131 23.42 12.67 -16.75
N ALA A 132 23.71 11.94 -17.85
CA ALA A 132 24.54 12.47 -18.93
C ALA A 132 23.89 13.66 -19.65
N ILE A 133 22.57 13.79 -19.59
CA ILE A 133 21.81 14.89 -20.22
C ILE A 133 21.50 16.00 -19.22
N GLU A 134 20.99 15.66 -18.03
CA GLU A 134 20.47 16.62 -17.04
C GLU A 134 21.48 16.98 -15.94
N GLY A 135 22.59 16.24 -15.87
CA GLY A 135 23.49 16.28 -14.72
C GLY A 135 22.97 15.47 -13.53
N LEU A 136 23.74 15.49 -12.46
CA LEU A 136 23.37 14.84 -11.19
C LEU A 136 22.26 15.64 -10.50
N THR A 137 21.12 14.98 -10.24
CA THR A 137 19.93 15.57 -9.61
C THR A 137 19.61 14.85 -8.31
N LEU A 138 18.77 15.45 -7.46
CA LEU A 138 18.25 14.78 -6.25
C LEU A 138 17.53 13.47 -6.62
N ARG A 139 16.76 13.48 -7.71
CA ARG A 139 16.05 12.29 -8.21
C ARG A 139 17.03 11.18 -8.56
N SER A 140 18.09 11.48 -9.29
CA SER A 140 19.07 10.46 -9.69
C SER A 140 19.87 9.94 -8.51
N ALA A 141 20.31 10.82 -7.60
CA ALA A 141 21.05 10.45 -6.42
C ALA A 141 20.22 9.55 -5.48
N SER A 142 18.96 9.94 -5.19
CA SER A 142 18.05 9.15 -4.34
C SER A 142 17.64 7.83 -4.98
N SER A 143 17.41 7.80 -6.30
CA SER A 143 17.09 6.55 -7.01
C SER A 143 18.27 5.57 -7.01
N LYS A 144 19.50 6.07 -7.26
CA LYS A 144 20.71 5.24 -7.16
C LYS A 144 20.92 4.72 -5.74
N GLN A 145 20.79 5.59 -4.75
CA GLN A 145 20.88 5.20 -3.32
C GLN A 145 19.90 4.08 -3.00
N ALA A 146 18.61 4.23 -3.36
CA ALA A 146 17.60 3.21 -3.10
C ALA A 146 17.91 1.87 -3.80
N ILE A 147 18.39 1.90 -5.05
CA ILE A 147 18.80 0.69 -5.78
C ILE A 147 19.99 0.02 -5.11
N TYR A 148 21.03 0.78 -4.75
CA TYR A 148 22.21 0.22 -4.12
C TYR A 148 21.92 -0.40 -2.75
N LEU A 149 21.02 0.17 -1.97
CA LEU A 149 20.55 -0.42 -0.71
C LEU A 149 19.84 -1.76 -0.94
N ARG A 150 19.00 -1.86 -1.98
CA ARG A 150 18.35 -3.13 -2.35
C ARG A 150 19.33 -4.20 -2.83
N LEU A 151 20.43 -3.77 -3.44
CA LEU A 151 21.54 -4.64 -3.87
C LEU A 151 22.52 -4.97 -2.72
N TYR A 152 22.29 -4.49 -1.52
CA TYR A 152 23.20 -4.61 -0.36
C TYR A 152 24.59 -4.00 -0.64
N GLN A 153 24.67 -2.96 -1.49
CA GLN A 153 25.88 -2.23 -1.84
C GLN A 153 25.93 -0.90 -1.08
N GLY A 154 26.12 -0.99 0.24
CA GLY A 154 26.07 0.16 1.16
C GLY A 154 27.04 1.29 0.79
N ASP A 155 28.29 0.94 0.44
CA ASP A 155 29.31 1.94 0.04
C ASP A 155 28.88 2.70 -1.22
N SER A 156 28.27 2.03 -2.20
CA SER A 156 27.79 2.65 -3.43
C SER A 156 26.60 3.58 -3.16
N ALA A 157 25.71 3.18 -2.23
CA ALA A 157 24.59 4.02 -1.78
C ALA A 157 25.08 5.30 -1.12
N LEU A 158 26.01 5.16 -0.18
CA LEU A 158 26.61 6.30 0.53
C LEU A 158 27.39 7.23 -0.41
N ASN A 159 28.20 6.66 -1.30
CA ASN A 159 28.95 7.46 -2.28
C ASN A 159 28.02 8.27 -3.21
N SER A 160 26.89 7.67 -3.66
CA SER A 160 25.91 8.38 -4.49
C SER A 160 25.28 9.57 -3.76
N ALA A 161 24.92 9.38 -2.48
CA ALA A 161 24.38 10.46 -1.66
C ALA A 161 25.43 11.54 -1.35
N ALA A 162 26.67 11.13 -1.03
CA ALA A 162 27.79 12.03 -0.74
C ALA A 162 28.17 12.88 -1.97
N GLU A 163 28.24 12.28 -3.15
CA GLU A 163 28.54 12.99 -4.39
C GLU A 163 27.55 14.12 -4.65
N TYR A 164 26.25 13.84 -4.50
CA TYR A 164 25.21 14.85 -4.66
C TYR A 164 25.31 15.94 -3.58
N CYS A 165 25.55 15.56 -2.33
CA CYS A 165 25.72 16.50 -1.24
C CYS A 165 26.93 17.45 -1.48
N LEU A 166 28.03 16.93 -1.99
CA LEU A 166 29.22 17.76 -2.34
C LEU A 166 28.95 18.73 -3.49
N GLN A 167 28.13 18.34 -4.48
CA GLN A 167 27.77 19.23 -5.59
C GLN A 167 26.74 20.28 -5.18
N GLN A 168 25.94 20.01 -4.14
CA GLN A 168 24.86 20.88 -3.67
C GLN A 168 24.99 21.19 -2.17
N PRO A 169 26.07 21.86 -1.73
CA PRO A 169 26.36 22.02 -0.31
C PRO A 169 25.36 22.90 0.45
N ASN A 170 24.56 23.70 -0.27
CA ASN A 170 23.53 24.57 0.30
C ASN A 170 22.10 24.01 0.12
N ASP A 171 21.93 22.79 -0.39
CA ASP A 171 20.63 22.13 -0.48
C ASP A 171 20.44 21.19 0.73
N ALA A 172 19.52 21.55 1.61
CA ALA A 172 19.17 20.75 2.78
C ALA A 172 18.74 19.31 2.42
N ARG A 173 18.10 19.11 1.24
CA ARG A 173 17.66 17.80 0.77
C ARG A 173 18.83 16.90 0.39
N ALA A 174 19.90 17.49 -0.16
CA ALA A 174 21.12 16.75 -0.48
C ALA A 174 21.80 16.22 0.77
N ALA A 175 21.92 17.08 1.78
CA ALA A 175 22.52 16.70 3.05
C ALA A 175 21.59 15.75 3.87
N LEU A 176 20.26 15.88 3.75
CA LEU A 176 19.31 14.91 4.32
C LEU A 176 19.47 13.53 3.69
N LEU A 177 19.58 13.43 2.37
CA LEU A 177 19.80 12.16 1.68
C LEU A 177 21.04 11.45 2.23
N TYR A 178 22.13 12.19 2.45
CA TYR A 178 23.37 11.64 3.00
C TYR A 178 23.17 11.14 4.46
N ALA A 179 22.57 11.95 5.33
CA ALA A 179 22.33 11.60 6.72
C ALA A 179 21.38 10.39 6.87
N GLN A 180 20.33 10.35 6.06
CA GLN A 180 19.39 9.23 5.99
C GLN A 180 20.08 7.93 5.54
N THR A 181 20.94 8.03 4.50
CA THR A 181 21.71 6.87 4.01
C THR A 181 22.61 6.28 5.11
N LEU A 182 23.28 7.13 5.88
CA LEU A 182 24.06 6.68 7.05
C LEU A 182 23.18 5.92 8.06
N GLY A 183 22.00 6.45 8.35
CA GLY A 183 21.04 5.80 9.26
C GLY A 183 20.54 4.44 8.74
N GLU A 184 20.23 4.32 7.46
CA GLU A 184 19.79 3.07 6.81
C GLU A 184 20.90 2.01 6.77
N LEU A 185 22.17 2.43 6.73
CA LEU A 185 23.33 1.55 6.82
C LEU A 185 23.69 1.15 8.26
N GLY A 186 22.99 1.68 9.26
CA GLY A 186 23.25 1.40 10.67
C GLY A 186 24.46 2.17 11.24
N ALA A 187 25.01 3.14 10.53
CA ALA A 187 26.06 4.04 10.98
C ALA A 187 25.47 5.13 11.90
N SER A 188 24.98 4.72 13.08
CA SER A 188 24.12 5.58 13.92
C SER A 188 24.85 6.80 14.47
N ASP A 189 26.14 6.70 14.82
CA ASP A 189 26.90 7.82 15.35
C ASP A 189 27.21 8.85 14.25
N GLU A 190 27.59 8.40 13.08
CA GLU A 190 27.85 9.25 11.91
C GLU A 190 26.54 9.93 11.44
N ALA A 191 25.43 9.19 11.40
CA ALA A 191 24.12 9.75 11.08
C ALA A 191 23.72 10.85 12.10
N TYR A 192 23.92 10.61 13.39
CA TYR A 192 23.67 11.61 14.42
C TYR A 192 24.48 12.90 14.21
N LEU A 193 25.78 12.77 13.95
CA LEU A 193 26.65 13.93 13.69
C LEU A 193 26.22 14.68 12.41
N ALA A 194 25.82 13.94 11.38
CA ALA A 194 25.29 14.52 10.15
C ALA A 194 24.01 15.31 10.40
N PHE A 195 23.04 14.75 11.11
CA PHE A 195 21.80 15.44 11.46
C PHE A 195 22.03 16.67 12.35
N VAL A 196 22.90 16.58 13.36
CA VAL A 196 23.26 17.73 14.22
C VAL A 196 23.90 18.84 13.40
N SER A 197 24.76 18.50 12.44
CA SER A 197 25.37 19.48 11.54
C SER A 197 24.33 20.12 10.61
N LEU A 198 23.42 19.31 10.07
CA LEU A 198 22.30 19.79 9.26
C LEU A 198 21.43 20.79 9.98
N LYS A 199 21.04 20.50 11.23
CA LYS A 199 20.24 21.42 12.06
C LYS A 199 20.94 22.75 12.33
N LYS A 200 22.27 22.75 12.40
CA LYS A 200 23.05 23.99 12.53
C LYS A 200 23.11 24.80 11.24
N LEU A 201 23.17 24.12 10.09
CA LEU A 201 23.22 24.74 8.77
C LEU A 201 21.84 25.25 8.32
N PHE A 202 20.79 24.53 8.68
CA PHE A 202 19.42 24.80 8.24
C PHE A 202 18.44 24.81 9.45
N PRO A 203 18.62 25.74 10.42
CA PRO A 203 17.87 25.72 11.69
C PRO A 203 16.36 25.85 11.52
N GLU A 204 15.89 26.62 10.51
CA GLU A 204 14.49 26.89 10.22
C GLU A 204 13.87 25.84 9.25
N ASN A 205 14.66 24.87 8.80
CA ASN A 205 14.14 23.87 7.87
C ASN A 205 13.36 22.78 8.61
N THR A 206 12.05 22.87 8.51
CA THR A 206 11.12 21.94 9.19
C THR A 206 11.33 20.49 8.77
N GLU A 207 11.67 20.24 7.50
CA GLU A 207 11.93 18.87 7.02
C GLU A 207 13.17 18.28 7.69
N VAL A 208 14.24 19.05 7.82
CA VAL A 208 15.46 18.63 8.56
C VAL A 208 15.12 18.26 10.01
N ARG A 209 14.36 19.12 10.69
CA ARG A 209 13.93 18.90 12.07
C ARG A 209 13.06 17.65 12.18
N TRP A 210 12.13 17.46 11.23
CA TRP A 210 11.24 16.31 11.21
C TRP A 210 11.98 15.00 10.95
N GLN A 211 12.87 14.97 9.97
CA GLN A 211 13.66 13.78 9.66
C GLN A 211 14.61 13.40 10.80
N PHE A 212 15.18 14.38 11.48
CA PHE A 212 15.96 14.13 12.71
C PHE A 212 15.10 13.52 13.82
N LEU A 213 13.88 14.03 14.03
CA LEU A 213 12.93 13.49 15.01
C LEU A 213 12.62 12.02 14.73
N LEU A 214 12.29 11.67 13.48
CA LEU A 214 11.99 10.30 13.07
C LEU A 214 13.20 9.37 13.29
N TRP A 215 14.36 9.83 12.85
CA TRP A 215 15.61 9.08 13.03
C TRP A 215 15.95 8.89 14.51
N ALA A 216 15.87 9.92 15.33
CA ALA A 216 16.15 9.86 16.76
C ALA A 216 15.21 8.88 17.47
N LYS A 217 13.92 8.90 17.13
CA LYS A 217 12.95 7.93 17.67
C LYS A 217 13.29 6.48 17.28
N ALA A 218 13.66 6.26 16.02
CA ALA A 218 14.01 4.92 15.52
C ALA A 218 15.31 4.36 16.10
N ASN A 219 16.17 5.22 16.68
CA ASN A 219 17.47 4.86 17.27
C ASN A 219 17.50 5.03 18.80
N ASP A 220 16.34 4.88 19.46
CA ASP A 220 16.18 4.93 20.91
C ASP A 220 16.65 6.23 21.59
N ARG A 221 16.76 7.33 20.81
CA ARG A 221 17.07 8.68 21.30
C ARG A 221 15.80 9.46 21.60
N LEU A 222 14.98 8.91 22.49
CA LEU A 222 13.62 9.42 22.74
C LEU A 222 13.64 10.87 23.26
N ALA A 223 14.59 11.25 24.09
CA ALA A 223 14.66 12.61 24.64
C ALA A 223 14.87 13.66 23.54
N GLU A 224 15.78 13.39 22.60
CA GLU A 224 16.07 14.28 21.47
C GLU A 224 14.86 14.34 20.52
N SER A 225 14.21 13.19 20.26
CA SER A 225 13.00 13.13 19.43
C SER A 225 11.88 13.97 20.02
N LEU A 226 11.62 13.85 21.33
CA LEU A 226 10.57 14.62 22.00
C LEU A 226 10.89 16.12 22.07
N ALA A 227 12.14 16.50 22.32
CA ALA A 227 12.56 17.91 22.32
C ALA A 227 12.35 18.54 20.92
N GLU A 228 12.64 17.80 19.87
CA GLU A 228 12.41 18.28 18.50
C GLU A 228 10.92 18.39 18.17
N ALA A 229 10.12 17.42 18.61
CA ALA A 229 8.67 17.46 18.45
C ALA A 229 8.04 18.67 19.13
N GLU A 230 8.46 18.99 20.36
CA GLU A 230 8.02 20.20 21.08
C GLU A 230 8.43 21.48 20.33
N GLY A 231 9.65 21.52 19.81
CA GLY A 231 10.13 22.63 19.01
C GLY A 231 9.30 22.85 17.74
N ILE A 232 8.99 21.76 16.99
CA ILE A 232 8.13 21.82 15.82
C ILE A 232 6.72 22.29 16.18
N TRP A 233 6.18 21.81 17.31
CA TRP A 233 4.85 22.20 17.76
C TRP A 233 4.76 23.66 18.14
N SER A 234 5.76 24.18 18.83
CA SER A 234 5.80 25.56 19.31
C SER A 234 6.15 26.58 18.24
N ASP A 235 6.57 26.12 17.05
CA ASP A 235 6.97 26.97 15.95
C ASP A 235 5.74 27.63 15.30
N PRO A 236 5.61 28.98 15.29
CA PRO A 236 4.48 29.68 14.71
C PRO A 236 4.47 29.63 13.16
N ASP A 237 5.62 29.41 12.53
CA ASP A 237 5.74 29.38 11.08
C ASP A 237 5.31 28.04 10.48
N ILE A 238 5.15 27.00 11.33
CA ILE A 238 4.64 25.70 10.91
C ILE A 238 3.12 25.73 10.89
N THR A 239 2.55 25.51 9.71
CA THR A 239 1.10 25.51 9.53
C THR A 239 0.41 24.43 10.35
N GLU A 240 -0.81 24.68 10.81
CA GLU A 240 -1.63 23.71 11.55
C GLU A 240 -1.83 22.42 10.76
N ARG A 241 -2.01 22.51 9.43
CA ARG A 241 -2.09 21.33 8.55
C ARG A 241 -0.84 20.46 8.62
N ALA A 242 0.33 21.07 8.65
CA ALA A 242 1.60 20.34 8.80
C ALA A 242 1.70 19.71 10.21
N LYS A 243 1.30 20.42 11.25
CA LYS A 243 1.26 19.89 12.63
C LYS A 243 0.34 18.66 12.74
N VAL A 244 -0.84 18.71 12.14
CA VAL A 244 -1.76 17.55 12.07
C VAL A 244 -1.09 16.37 11.34
N ALA A 245 -0.47 16.61 10.18
CA ALA A 245 0.21 15.57 9.43
C ALA A 245 1.35 14.94 10.23
N TYR A 246 2.16 15.73 10.93
CA TYR A 246 3.23 15.24 11.80
C TYR A 246 2.70 14.45 13.00
N ALA A 247 1.65 14.93 13.65
CA ALA A 247 1.02 14.19 14.74
C ALA A 247 0.48 12.83 14.26
N SER A 248 -0.22 12.79 13.14
CA SER A 248 -0.70 11.54 12.54
C SER A 248 0.45 10.58 12.19
N GLN A 249 1.56 11.11 11.71
CA GLN A 249 2.74 10.31 11.38
C GLN A 249 3.42 9.72 12.62
N LEU A 250 3.44 10.46 13.76
CA LEU A 250 3.92 9.93 15.04
C LEU A 250 3.14 8.69 15.49
N LEU A 251 1.84 8.63 15.21
CA LEU A 251 1.00 7.48 15.55
C LEU A 251 1.35 6.22 14.74
N THR A 252 2.02 6.35 13.59
CA THR A 252 2.44 5.21 12.78
C THR A 252 3.76 4.59 13.25
N LEU A 253 4.50 5.27 14.14
CA LEU A 253 5.80 4.82 14.61
C LEU A 253 5.65 3.81 15.74
N ASN A 254 6.45 2.75 15.71
CA ASN A 254 6.61 1.77 16.79
C ASN A 254 7.98 1.96 17.47
N PRO A 255 8.10 1.63 18.76
CA PRO A 255 7.06 1.16 19.68
C PRO A 255 6.15 2.28 20.18
N ARG A 256 4.97 1.90 20.70
CA ARG A 256 4.05 2.80 21.42
C ARG A 256 4.67 3.14 22.77
N ASP A 257 5.24 4.32 22.89
CA ASP A 257 5.81 4.80 24.15
C ASP A 257 4.89 5.86 24.81
N GLN A 258 4.87 5.86 26.13
CA GLN A 258 4.02 6.75 26.93
C GLN A 258 4.30 8.25 26.68
N PRO A 259 5.57 8.71 26.57
CA PRO A 259 5.86 10.10 26.27
C PRO A 259 5.33 10.58 24.91
N SER A 260 5.49 9.77 23.84
CA SER A 260 4.91 10.08 22.52
C SER A 260 3.39 10.12 22.55
N ALA A 261 2.77 9.22 23.32
CA ALA A 261 1.34 9.21 23.54
C ALA A 261 0.85 10.51 24.22
N ALA A 262 1.49 10.91 25.31
CA ALA A 262 1.17 12.14 26.01
C ALA A 262 1.36 13.38 25.13
N LEU A 263 2.37 13.41 24.29
CA LEU A 263 2.62 14.47 23.33
C LEU A 263 1.50 14.55 22.29
N ALA A 264 1.12 13.43 21.69
CA ALA A 264 0.04 13.37 20.69
C ALA A 264 -1.31 13.86 21.26
N VAL A 265 -1.64 13.45 22.49
CA VAL A 265 -2.84 13.96 23.19
C VAL A 265 -2.79 15.48 23.37
N ARG A 266 -1.68 16.02 23.88
CA ARG A 266 -1.52 17.47 24.05
C ARG A 266 -1.68 18.24 22.73
N TRP A 267 -1.15 17.70 21.64
CA TRP A 267 -1.24 18.31 20.35
C TRP A 267 -2.68 18.31 19.84
N ALA A 268 -3.35 17.17 19.87
CA ALA A 268 -4.76 17.08 19.45
C ALA A 268 -5.66 18.02 20.24
N GLU A 269 -5.52 18.03 21.56
CA GLU A 269 -6.29 18.94 22.43
C GLU A 269 -5.91 20.41 22.26
N GLY A 270 -4.64 20.71 22.00
CA GLY A 270 -4.17 22.06 21.72
C GLY A 270 -4.80 22.64 20.46
N LEU A 271 -4.88 21.86 19.38
CA LEU A 271 -5.54 22.23 18.14
C LEU A 271 -7.05 22.44 18.34
N LEU A 272 -7.71 21.55 19.07
CA LEU A 272 -9.15 21.70 19.37
C LEU A 272 -9.47 22.91 20.22
N ARG A 273 -8.56 23.36 21.10
CA ARG A 273 -8.71 24.63 21.84
C ARG A 273 -8.59 25.85 20.93
N GLN A 274 -7.83 25.76 19.84
CA GLN A 274 -7.70 26.85 18.86
C GLN A 274 -8.94 26.93 17.96
N ASP A 275 -9.36 25.80 17.41
CA ASP A 275 -10.54 25.74 16.54
C ASP A 275 -11.26 24.38 16.67
N SER A 276 -12.31 24.36 17.47
CA SER A 276 -13.17 23.19 17.67
C SER A 276 -14.14 22.92 16.50
N ALA A 277 -14.20 23.81 15.50
CA ALA A 277 -15.00 23.63 14.30
C ALA A 277 -14.22 22.94 13.18
N ASN A 278 -12.91 22.77 13.32
CA ASN A 278 -12.08 22.11 12.33
C ASN A 278 -12.21 20.57 12.43
N PRO A 279 -12.77 19.89 11.41
CA PRO A 279 -12.97 18.44 11.46
C PRO A 279 -11.66 17.64 11.52
N ALA A 280 -10.56 18.15 10.95
CA ALA A 280 -9.27 17.45 10.96
C ALA A 280 -8.71 17.29 12.39
N TYR A 281 -9.03 18.21 13.30
CA TYR A 281 -8.56 18.12 14.68
C TYR A 281 -9.33 17.07 15.49
N TRP A 282 -10.62 16.91 15.18
CA TRP A 282 -11.42 15.82 15.73
C TRP A 282 -11.00 14.47 15.18
N ALA A 283 -10.68 14.38 13.87
CA ALA A 283 -10.12 13.17 13.29
C ALA A 283 -8.82 12.77 13.99
N LEU A 284 -7.88 13.71 14.14
CA LEU A 284 -6.62 13.47 14.86
C LEU A 284 -6.86 13.02 16.32
N ARG A 285 -7.76 13.67 17.05
CA ARG A 285 -8.10 13.26 18.44
C ARG A 285 -8.63 11.82 18.47
N GLY A 286 -9.45 11.45 17.50
CA GLY A 286 -9.97 10.09 17.36
C GLY A 286 -8.85 9.06 17.08
N ASP A 287 -7.93 9.39 16.19
CA ASP A 287 -6.81 8.53 15.83
C ASP A 287 -5.84 8.36 17.02
N VAL A 288 -5.57 9.43 17.78
CA VAL A 288 -4.77 9.39 19.01
C VAL A 288 -5.45 8.51 20.07
N ALA A 289 -6.74 8.68 20.27
CA ALA A 289 -7.51 7.88 21.24
C ALA A 289 -7.52 6.39 20.86
N ARG A 290 -7.70 6.08 19.56
CA ARG A 290 -7.61 4.70 19.03
C ARG A 290 -6.22 4.09 19.27
N TRP A 291 -5.17 4.88 19.05
CA TRP A 291 -3.80 4.45 19.29
C TRP A 291 -3.53 4.12 20.76
N LEU A 292 -4.24 4.81 21.68
CA LEU A 292 -4.21 4.59 23.12
C LEU A 292 -5.20 3.50 23.62
N ASP A 293 -5.92 2.85 22.71
CA ASP A 293 -7.00 1.92 23.00
C ASP A 293 -8.20 2.53 23.76
N ASP A 294 -8.32 3.88 23.78
CA ASP A 294 -9.49 4.59 24.30
C ASP A 294 -10.59 4.68 23.23
N LEU A 295 -11.27 3.54 23.02
CA LEU A 295 -12.30 3.40 22.00
C LEU A 295 -13.50 4.34 22.19
N PRO A 296 -13.98 4.66 23.43
CA PRO A 296 -15.06 5.62 23.61
C PRO A 296 -14.70 7.03 23.11
N THR A 297 -13.52 7.53 23.48
CA THR A 297 -13.03 8.83 23.03
C THR A 297 -12.77 8.86 21.51
N ALA A 298 -12.28 7.75 20.95
CA ALA A 298 -12.07 7.62 19.51
C ALA A 298 -13.39 7.76 18.75
N GLU A 299 -14.41 6.99 19.15
CA GLU A 299 -15.74 7.02 18.54
C GLU A 299 -16.39 8.42 18.64
N GLU A 300 -16.41 9.00 19.83
CA GLU A 300 -16.94 10.35 20.05
C GLU A 300 -16.29 11.36 19.11
N SER A 301 -14.96 11.30 19.00
CA SER A 301 -14.19 12.25 18.19
C SER A 301 -14.44 12.10 16.70
N TRP A 302 -14.46 10.86 16.18
CA TRP A 302 -14.76 10.62 14.77
C TRP A 302 -16.22 10.96 14.42
N ARG A 303 -17.19 10.66 15.28
CA ARG A 303 -18.59 11.08 15.07
C ARG A 303 -18.71 12.58 15.06
N ARG A 304 -17.98 13.27 15.93
CA ARG A 304 -17.93 14.74 15.92
C ARG A 304 -17.30 15.27 14.64
N CYS A 305 -16.21 14.67 14.17
CA CYS A 305 -15.60 14.99 12.88
C CYS A 305 -16.63 14.87 11.75
N LEU A 306 -17.32 13.74 11.62
CA LEU A 306 -18.32 13.51 10.57
C LEU A 306 -19.50 14.50 10.62
N SER A 307 -19.84 15.06 11.79
CA SER A 307 -20.90 16.04 11.95
C SER A 307 -20.53 17.45 11.49
N LEU A 308 -19.26 17.73 11.26
CA LEU A 308 -18.76 19.05 10.88
C LEU A 308 -18.65 19.19 9.36
N PRO A 309 -18.82 20.42 8.81
CA PRO A 309 -18.60 20.67 7.39
C PRO A 309 -17.20 20.23 6.93
N GLY A 310 -17.13 19.43 5.88
CA GLY A 310 -15.87 18.89 5.35
C GLY A 310 -15.29 17.68 6.12
N GLY A 311 -15.95 17.26 7.21
CA GLY A 311 -15.48 16.13 8.03
C GLY A 311 -15.87 14.74 7.51
N ALA A 312 -16.84 14.66 6.59
CA ALA A 312 -17.31 13.41 6.00
C ALA A 312 -16.29 12.82 5.01
N GLN A 313 -15.09 12.56 5.48
CA GLN A 313 -13.99 11.98 4.70
C GLN A 313 -13.97 10.46 4.84
N TRP A 314 -13.62 9.75 3.75
CA TRP A 314 -13.60 8.29 3.76
C TRP A 314 -12.73 7.68 4.88
N PRO A 315 -11.51 8.15 5.16
CA PRO A 315 -10.71 7.58 6.24
C PRO A 315 -11.41 7.59 7.61
N VAL A 316 -12.21 8.62 7.90
CA VAL A 316 -12.97 8.71 9.17
C VAL A 316 -14.13 7.71 9.18
N PHE A 317 -14.86 7.58 8.08
CA PHE A 317 -15.88 6.53 7.95
C PHE A 317 -15.28 5.15 8.12
N GLN A 318 -14.13 4.88 7.52
CA GLN A 318 -13.46 3.59 7.64
C GLN A 318 -13.14 3.23 9.09
N GLN A 319 -12.69 4.19 9.91
CA GLN A 319 -12.42 3.95 11.32
C GLN A 319 -13.70 3.60 12.10
N ILE A 320 -14.79 4.33 11.87
CA ILE A 320 -16.08 4.05 12.52
C ILE A 320 -16.66 2.72 12.09
N LEU A 321 -16.66 2.43 10.79
CA LEU A 321 -17.16 1.16 10.25
C LEU A 321 -16.39 -0.04 10.80
N GLN A 322 -15.08 0.09 10.94
CA GLN A 322 -14.26 -0.94 11.56
C GLN A 322 -14.59 -1.10 13.05
N LEU A 323 -14.75 0.02 13.77
CA LEU A 323 -15.13 -0.01 15.19
C LEU A 323 -16.48 -0.66 15.42
N ASP A 324 -17.47 -0.38 14.56
CA ASP A 324 -18.81 -1.00 14.63
C ASP A 324 -18.75 -2.52 14.37
N LEU A 325 -17.89 -2.95 13.43
CA LEU A 325 -17.62 -4.37 13.18
C LEU A 325 -17.00 -5.03 14.40
N ASP A 326 -15.97 -4.42 14.99
CA ASP A 326 -15.25 -4.95 16.16
C ASP A 326 -16.18 -5.07 17.39
N LYS A 327 -17.09 -4.11 17.55
CA LYS A 327 -18.13 -4.12 18.60
C LYS A 327 -19.29 -5.07 18.32
N GLY A 328 -19.42 -5.57 17.09
CA GLY A 328 -20.56 -6.39 16.66
C GLY A 328 -21.88 -5.61 16.60
N ASN A 329 -21.85 -4.28 16.50
CA ASN A 329 -23.05 -3.44 16.47
C ASN A 329 -23.60 -3.32 15.04
N SER A 330 -24.42 -4.28 14.63
CA SER A 330 -24.98 -4.37 13.27
C SER A 330 -25.87 -3.19 12.90
N GLU A 331 -26.57 -2.55 13.87
CA GLU A 331 -27.41 -1.38 13.60
C GLU A 331 -26.57 -0.13 13.33
N ALA A 332 -25.54 0.14 14.14
CA ALA A 332 -24.61 1.23 13.93
C ALA A 332 -23.87 1.04 12.61
N LEU A 333 -23.35 -0.16 12.38
CA LEU A 333 -22.65 -0.49 11.11
C LEU A 333 -23.52 -0.20 9.88
N LEU A 334 -24.82 -0.58 9.93
CA LEU A 334 -25.73 -0.32 8.82
C LEU A 334 -26.00 1.18 8.63
N PHE A 335 -26.17 1.91 9.72
CA PHE A 335 -26.36 3.36 9.69
C PHE A 335 -25.15 4.07 9.09
N ASP A 336 -23.97 3.75 9.58
CA ASP A 336 -22.72 4.40 9.17
C ASP A 336 -22.29 3.97 7.74
N ALA A 337 -22.55 2.72 7.34
CA ALA A 337 -22.30 2.27 5.97
C ALA A 337 -23.18 2.99 4.93
N LYS A 338 -24.46 3.25 5.27
CA LYS A 338 -25.35 4.06 4.41
C LYS A 338 -24.86 5.50 4.30
N ALA A 339 -24.43 6.10 5.41
CA ALA A 339 -23.90 7.45 5.43
C ALA A 339 -22.59 7.55 4.60
N ALA A 340 -21.69 6.60 4.77
CA ALA A 340 -20.44 6.51 4.03
C ALA A 340 -20.67 6.34 2.52
N GLN A 341 -21.58 5.45 2.13
CA GLN A 341 -21.94 5.26 0.72
C GLN A 341 -22.61 6.50 0.13
N GLY A 342 -23.45 7.18 0.89
CA GLY A 342 -24.10 8.43 0.46
C GLY A 342 -23.10 9.57 0.24
N ALA A 343 -22.08 9.68 1.12
CA ALA A 343 -21.02 10.69 1.01
C ALA A 343 -20.00 10.35 -0.08
N HIS A 344 -19.73 9.06 -0.32
CA HIS A 344 -18.72 8.56 -1.25
C HIS A 344 -19.25 7.45 -2.16
N PRO A 345 -20.19 7.75 -3.08
CA PRO A 345 -20.88 6.73 -3.91
C PRO A 345 -19.94 5.99 -4.87
N GLU A 346 -18.79 6.58 -5.22
CA GLU A 346 -17.78 5.97 -6.09
C GLU A 346 -16.69 5.22 -5.31
N HIS A 347 -16.74 5.20 -3.98
CA HIS A 347 -15.75 4.48 -3.21
C HIS A 347 -16.08 2.98 -3.11
N PRO A 348 -15.14 2.07 -3.46
CA PRO A 348 -15.42 0.64 -3.58
C PRO A 348 -15.87 -0.02 -2.29
N PHE A 349 -15.47 0.48 -1.14
CA PHE A 349 -15.82 -0.11 0.16
C PHE A 349 -17.15 0.36 0.74
N GLY A 350 -17.82 1.37 0.17
CA GLY A 350 -19.18 1.75 0.59
C GLY A 350 -20.17 0.60 0.46
N PRO A 351 -20.37 0.03 -0.75
CA PRO A 351 -21.24 -1.13 -0.93
C PRO A 351 -20.75 -2.39 -0.19
N LEU A 352 -19.42 -2.54 -0.03
CA LEU A 352 -18.85 -3.66 0.72
C LEU A 352 -19.36 -3.66 2.17
N PHE A 353 -19.14 -2.55 2.92
CA PHE A 353 -19.60 -2.43 4.30
C PHE A 353 -21.12 -2.50 4.43
N LEU A 354 -21.86 -1.96 3.45
CA LEU A 354 -23.32 -2.09 3.43
C LEU A 354 -23.75 -3.54 3.31
N GLY A 355 -23.15 -4.31 2.42
CA GLY A 355 -23.40 -5.74 2.29
C GLY A 355 -23.05 -6.51 3.55
N VAL A 356 -21.90 -6.22 4.18
CA VAL A 356 -21.50 -6.81 5.47
C VAL A 356 -22.52 -6.50 6.56
N ALA A 357 -22.95 -5.24 6.67
CA ALA A 357 -23.94 -4.81 7.65
C ALA A 357 -25.28 -5.56 7.50
N GLN A 358 -25.77 -5.71 6.26
CA GLN A 358 -26.98 -6.47 5.98
C GLN A 358 -26.83 -7.96 6.34
N SER A 359 -25.67 -8.55 6.02
CA SER A 359 -25.38 -9.93 6.41
C SER A 359 -25.39 -10.14 7.93
N ARG A 360 -24.80 -9.18 8.68
CA ARG A 360 -24.80 -9.22 10.17
C ARG A 360 -26.18 -9.06 10.77
N LYS A 361 -27.12 -8.43 10.06
CA LYS A 361 -28.54 -8.36 10.45
C LYS A 361 -29.36 -9.60 10.07
N GLY A 362 -28.76 -10.56 9.40
CA GLY A 362 -29.44 -11.74 8.89
C GLY A 362 -30.08 -11.60 7.51
N GLU A 363 -29.97 -10.43 6.89
CA GLU A 363 -30.53 -10.13 5.56
C GLU A 363 -29.59 -10.63 4.45
N HIS A 364 -29.30 -11.95 4.48
CA HIS A 364 -28.25 -12.55 3.64
C HIS A 364 -28.53 -12.43 2.13
N ALA A 365 -29.80 -12.53 1.71
CA ALA A 365 -30.16 -12.38 0.30
C ALA A 365 -29.92 -10.96 -0.21
N LEU A 366 -30.24 -9.94 0.60
CA LEU A 366 -29.94 -8.54 0.28
C LEU A 366 -28.44 -8.27 0.29
N ALA A 367 -27.72 -8.82 1.26
CA ALA A 367 -26.26 -8.73 1.32
C ALA A 367 -25.61 -9.32 0.07
N HIS A 368 -26.06 -10.47 -0.39
CA HIS A 368 -25.59 -11.13 -1.61
C HIS A 368 -25.79 -10.24 -2.83
N ALA A 369 -26.98 -9.65 -2.99
CA ALA A 369 -27.28 -8.75 -4.12
C ALA A 369 -26.36 -7.51 -4.13
N ILE A 370 -26.20 -6.85 -2.97
CA ILE A 370 -25.34 -5.66 -2.82
C ILE A 370 -23.88 -5.98 -3.13
N LEU A 371 -23.35 -7.07 -2.56
CA LEU A 371 -21.96 -7.48 -2.76
C LEU A 371 -21.71 -7.91 -4.22
N THR A 372 -22.67 -8.57 -4.86
CA THR A 372 -22.57 -8.97 -6.26
C THR A 372 -22.57 -7.76 -7.20
N GLU A 373 -23.40 -6.76 -6.93
CA GLU A 373 -23.38 -5.50 -7.68
C GLU A 373 -22.04 -4.76 -7.45
N GLY A 374 -21.58 -4.71 -6.19
CA GLY A 374 -20.32 -4.07 -5.82
C GLY A 374 -19.11 -4.68 -6.52
N ILE A 375 -18.97 -6.02 -6.53
CA ILE A 375 -17.86 -6.70 -7.21
C ILE A 375 -17.91 -6.51 -8.72
N ASN A 376 -19.08 -6.45 -9.32
CA ASN A 376 -19.25 -6.18 -10.76
C ASN A 376 -18.80 -4.75 -11.12
N ARG A 377 -19.06 -3.78 -10.24
CA ARG A 377 -18.69 -2.38 -10.44
C ARG A 377 -17.23 -2.10 -10.16
N PHE A 378 -16.68 -2.63 -9.09
CA PHE A 378 -15.37 -2.25 -8.53
C PHE A 378 -14.33 -3.36 -8.60
N GLY A 379 -14.69 -4.57 -8.94
CA GLY A 379 -13.81 -5.75 -8.90
C GLY A 379 -12.77 -5.85 -10.03
N SER A 380 -12.51 -4.77 -10.77
CA SER A 380 -11.36 -4.68 -11.69
C SER A 380 -10.03 -4.57 -10.94
N ASP A 381 -10.02 -3.97 -9.76
CA ASP A 381 -8.91 -3.97 -8.83
C ASP A 381 -8.86 -5.31 -8.07
N LYS A 382 -7.68 -5.94 -8.05
CA LYS A 382 -7.51 -7.28 -7.45
C LYS A 382 -7.69 -7.29 -5.94
N GLU A 383 -7.22 -6.27 -5.25
CA GLU A 383 -7.33 -6.17 -3.79
C GLU A 383 -8.78 -5.92 -3.38
N VAL A 384 -9.47 -5.02 -4.07
CA VAL A 384 -10.90 -4.77 -3.88
C VAL A 384 -11.69 -6.04 -4.18
N ARG A 385 -11.40 -6.71 -5.29
CA ARG A 385 -12.07 -7.96 -5.67
C ARG A 385 -11.93 -9.06 -4.62
N GLU A 386 -10.73 -9.22 -4.08
CA GLU A 386 -10.47 -10.21 -3.02
C GLU A 386 -11.34 -9.95 -1.78
N GLN A 387 -11.48 -8.69 -1.35
CA GLN A 387 -12.32 -8.32 -0.21
C GLN A 387 -13.80 -8.66 -0.45
N TYR A 388 -14.33 -8.35 -1.65
CA TYR A 388 -15.69 -8.73 -2.00
C TYR A 388 -15.89 -10.25 -2.02
N LEU A 389 -14.96 -11.00 -2.59
CA LEU A 389 -15.03 -12.46 -2.66
C LEU A 389 -15.03 -13.11 -1.27
N LEU A 390 -14.27 -12.55 -0.33
CA LEU A 390 -14.26 -13.02 1.06
C LEU A 390 -15.65 -12.94 1.68
N TYR A 391 -16.33 -11.79 1.57
CA TYR A 391 -17.65 -11.60 2.15
C TYR A 391 -18.77 -12.28 1.35
N LEU A 392 -18.65 -12.35 0.01
CA LEU A 392 -19.57 -13.16 -0.81
C LEU A 392 -19.49 -14.65 -0.43
N GLY A 393 -18.29 -15.16 -0.19
CA GLY A 393 -18.11 -16.52 0.30
C GLY A 393 -18.83 -16.76 1.63
N GLU A 394 -18.69 -15.86 2.61
CA GLU A 394 -19.43 -15.96 3.88
C GLU A 394 -20.94 -15.92 3.67
N VAL A 395 -21.44 -14.99 2.86
CA VAL A 395 -22.87 -14.83 2.60
C VAL A 395 -23.44 -16.03 1.85
N CYS A 396 -22.71 -16.58 0.88
CA CYS A 396 -23.10 -17.81 0.18
C CYS A 396 -23.16 -19.02 1.13
N TYR A 397 -22.22 -19.11 2.08
CA TYR A 397 -22.31 -20.12 3.17
C TYR A 397 -23.62 -19.97 3.95
N ARG A 398 -23.98 -18.75 4.38
CA ARG A 398 -25.23 -18.49 5.13
C ARG A 398 -26.50 -18.78 4.32
N LEU A 399 -26.46 -18.65 3.00
CA LEU A 399 -27.55 -18.95 2.08
C LEU A 399 -27.61 -20.43 1.64
N GLY A 400 -26.62 -21.24 2.00
CA GLY A 400 -26.51 -22.63 1.53
C GLY A 400 -26.09 -22.77 0.07
N LEU A 401 -25.56 -21.73 -0.56
CA LEU A 401 -25.12 -21.72 -1.96
C LEU A 401 -23.70 -22.30 -2.09
N LEU A 402 -23.57 -23.61 -1.84
CA LEU A 402 -22.26 -24.27 -1.66
C LEU A 402 -21.31 -24.17 -2.86
N ASN A 403 -21.82 -24.15 -4.08
CA ASN A 403 -20.98 -24.03 -5.28
C ASN A 403 -20.40 -22.61 -5.40
N GLU A 404 -21.22 -21.58 -5.18
CA GLU A 404 -20.77 -20.19 -5.18
C GLU A 404 -19.81 -19.90 -4.01
N PHE A 405 -20.13 -20.40 -2.82
CA PHE A 405 -19.26 -20.38 -1.65
C PHE A 405 -17.83 -20.86 -1.99
N ARG A 406 -17.73 -22.07 -2.56
CA ARG A 406 -16.42 -22.63 -2.96
C ARG A 406 -15.76 -21.79 -4.04
N GLY A 407 -16.50 -21.36 -5.06
CA GLY A 407 -16.01 -20.57 -6.17
C GLY A 407 -15.40 -19.26 -5.71
N HIS A 408 -16.09 -18.53 -4.82
CA HIS A 408 -15.60 -17.26 -4.30
C HIS A 408 -14.31 -17.40 -3.48
N PHE A 409 -14.24 -18.36 -2.56
CA PHE A 409 -13.02 -18.59 -1.78
C PHE A 409 -11.85 -19.10 -2.64
N ASP A 410 -12.09 -19.99 -3.61
CA ASP A 410 -11.06 -20.49 -4.51
C ASP A 410 -10.52 -19.37 -5.40
N GLU A 411 -11.38 -18.46 -5.88
CA GLU A 411 -10.97 -17.28 -6.62
C GLU A 411 -10.18 -16.30 -5.72
N ALA A 412 -10.62 -16.02 -4.51
CA ALA A 412 -9.89 -15.17 -3.57
C ALA A 412 -8.47 -15.69 -3.31
N ILE A 413 -8.32 -17.01 -3.09
CA ILE A 413 -7.00 -17.65 -2.92
C ILE A 413 -6.16 -17.55 -4.21
N SER A 414 -6.79 -17.56 -5.40
CA SER A 414 -6.05 -17.42 -6.66
C SER A 414 -5.47 -16.01 -6.84
N ILE A 415 -6.14 -14.97 -6.29
CA ILE A 415 -5.67 -13.58 -6.28
C ILE A 415 -4.52 -13.41 -5.29
N SER A 416 -4.73 -13.85 -4.04
CA SER A 416 -3.72 -13.78 -2.97
C SER A 416 -3.55 -15.13 -2.29
N ARG A 417 -2.47 -15.82 -2.65
CA ARG A 417 -2.17 -17.16 -2.08
C ARG A 417 -1.77 -17.11 -0.60
N SER A 418 -1.40 -15.95 -0.09
CA SER A 418 -0.84 -15.76 1.25
C SER A 418 -1.69 -14.86 2.16
N ASN A 419 -2.94 -14.54 1.78
CA ASN A 419 -3.83 -13.83 2.68
C ASN A 419 -4.33 -14.78 3.78
N PRO A 420 -3.84 -14.64 5.04
CA PRO A 420 -4.18 -15.59 6.10
C PRO A 420 -5.65 -15.53 6.49
N THR A 421 -6.31 -14.36 6.36
CA THR A 421 -7.73 -14.21 6.69
C THR A 421 -8.62 -14.99 5.72
N VAL A 422 -8.34 -14.95 4.42
CA VAL A 422 -9.08 -15.73 3.41
C VAL A 422 -8.90 -17.22 3.66
N LEU A 423 -7.65 -17.66 3.91
CA LEU A 423 -7.33 -19.06 4.22
C LEU A 423 -8.06 -19.54 5.47
N ASN A 424 -8.02 -18.74 6.53
CA ASN A 424 -8.68 -19.02 7.79
C ASN A 424 -10.20 -19.15 7.66
N ASN A 425 -10.84 -18.16 7.03
CA ASN A 425 -12.30 -18.14 6.92
C ASN A 425 -12.80 -19.29 6.06
N TYR A 426 -12.11 -19.61 4.96
CA TYR A 426 -12.47 -20.77 4.16
C TYR A 426 -12.34 -22.07 4.96
N ALA A 427 -11.22 -22.26 5.68
CA ALA A 427 -11.03 -23.42 6.54
C ALA A 427 -12.14 -23.57 7.58
N TYR A 428 -12.49 -22.46 8.24
CA TYR A 428 -13.56 -22.42 9.25
C TYR A 428 -14.91 -22.90 8.70
N PHE A 429 -15.34 -22.30 7.56
CA PHE A 429 -16.64 -22.68 6.98
C PHE A 429 -16.65 -24.12 6.43
N LEU A 430 -15.53 -24.60 5.86
CA LEU A 430 -15.43 -26.00 5.46
C LEU A 430 -15.54 -26.95 6.66
N ALA A 431 -14.96 -26.57 7.80
CA ALA A 431 -15.05 -27.36 9.04
C ALA A 431 -16.47 -27.40 9.61
N LEU A 432 -17.17 -26.24 9.62
CA LEU A 432 -18.58 -26.19 10.06
C LEU A 432 -19.51 -27.05 9.18
N LEU A 433 -19.28 -27.04 7.86
CA LEU A 433 -20.02 -27.84 6.89
C LEU A 433 -19.62 -29.32 6.91
N LYS A 434 -18.55 -29.68 7.60
CA LYS A 434 -17.90 -31.02 7.59
C LYS A 434 -17.61 -31.55 6.18
N ILE A 435 -17.26 -30.64 5.25
CA ILE A 435 -16.87 -30.95 3.87
C ILE A 435 -15.40 -30.65 3.63
N ASP A 436 -14.75 -31.40 2.76
CA ASP A 436 -13.35 -31.17 2.35
C ASP A 436 -12.38 -30.94 3.53
N LEU A 437 -12.56 -31.67 4.65
CA LEU A 437 -11.82 -31.47 5.90
C LEU A 437 -10.30 -31.55 5.76
N LYS A 438 -9.77 -32.28 4.75
CA LYS A 438 -8.34 -32.28 4.43
C LYS A 438 -7.91 -30.93 3.87
N LYS A 439 -8.72 -30.31 3.00
CA LYS A 439 -8.48 -28.96 2.47
C LYS A 439 -8.55 -27.92 3.60
N ALA A 440 -9.56 -28.05 4.48
CA ALA A 440 -9.71 -27.18 5.64
C ALA A 440 -8.44 -27.20 6.53
N GLU A 441 -7.91 -28.41 6.85
CA GLU A 441 -6.68 -28.55 7.62
C GLU A 441 -5.48 -27.88 6.94
N ALA A 442 -5.31 -28.11 5.65
CA ALA A 442 -4.22 -27.50 4.89
C ALA A 442 -4.30 -25.96 4.86
N LEU A 443 -5.51 -25.41 4.72
CA LEU A 443 -5.73 -23.96 4.71
C LEU A 443 -5.50 -23.35 6.10
N ALA A 444 -6.03 -23.96 7.18
CA ALA A 444 -5.84 -23.49 8.55
C ALA A 444 -4.35 -23.52 8.96
N LEU A 445 -3.64 -24.60 8.63
CA LEU A 445 -2.20 -24.68 8.89
C LEU A 445 -1.41 -23.60 8.15
N ARG A 446 -1.78 -23.26 6.92
CA ARG A 446 -1.15 -22.15 6.18
C ARG A 446 -1.46 -20.81 6.82
N ALA A 447 -2.70 -20.57 7.27
CA ALA A 447 -3.06 -19.32 7.94
C ALA A 447 -2.22 -19.12 9.22
N VAL A 448 -2.13 -20.16 10.07
CA VAL A 448 -1.30 -20.15 11.28
C VAL A 448 0.19 -19.96 10.95
N ALA A 449 0.71 -20.60 9.90
CA ALA A 449 2.12 -20.45 9.52
C ALA A 449 2.48 -19.03 9.06
N ILE A 450 1.53 -18.27 8.52
CA ILE A 450 1.71 -16.88 8.09
C ILE A 450 1.58 -15.91 9.27
N ALA A 451 0.66 -16.15 10.19
CA ALA A 451 0.36 -15.28 11.31
C ALA A 451 0.13 -16.11 12.61
N ASP A 452 1.21 -16.62 13.18
CA ASP A 452 1.22 -17.53 14.32
C ASP A 452 0.82 -16.88 15.65
N GLN A 453 0.76 -15.55 15.71
CA GLN A 453 0.34 -14.78 16.89
C GLN A 453 -1.17 -14.44 16.87
N GLU A 454 -1.89 -14.80 15.80
CA GLU A 454 -3.33 -14.56 15.71
C GLU A 454 -4.14 -15.67 16.39
N ALA A 455 -4.70 -15.36 17.56
CA ALA A 455 -5.47 -16.30 18.37
C ALA A 455 -6.65 -16.94 17.60
N SER A 456 -7.34 -16.17 16.75
CA SER A 456 -8.48 -16.61 15.95
C SER A 456 -8.13 -17.69 14.93
N PHE A 457 -6.87 -17.73 14.45
CA PHE A 457 -6.42 -18.73 13.48
C PHE A 457 -6.16 -20.08 14.17
N TRP A 458 -5.63 -20.05 15.38
CA TRP A 458 -5.48 -21.24 16.20
C TRP A 458 -6.84 -21.81 16.63
N ASP A 459 -7.82 -20.96 16.95
CA ASP A 459 -9.20 -21.34 17.24
C ASP A 459 -9.87 -22.03 16.05
N THR A 460 -9.68 -21.49 14.83
CA THR A 460 -10.14 -22.14 13.60
C THR A 460 -9.46 -23.49 13.37
N LEU A 461 -8.15 -23.60 13.60
CA LEU A 461 -7.44 -24.88 13.49
C LEU A 461 -7.96 -25.92 14.49
N ALA A 462 -8.26 -25.47 15.73
CA ALA A 462 -8.91 -26.33 16.74
C ALA A 462 -10.27 -26.83 16.25
N THR A 463 -11.11 -25.95 15.70
CA THR A 463 -12.42 -26.28 15.11
C THR A 463 -12.28 -27.31 13.98
N VAL A 464 -11.31 -27.14 13.08
CA VAL A 464 -11.01 -28.08 11.99
C VAL A 464 -10.63 -29.47 12.55
N TYR A 465 -9.74 -29.52 13.54
CA TYR A 465 -9.33 -30.77 14.15
C TYR A 465 -10.48 -31.46 14.90
N ALA A 466 -11.34 -30.68 15.59
CA ALA A 466 -12.55 -31.21 16.23
C ALA A 466 -13.49 -31.83 15.19
N SER A 467 -13.75 -31.15 14.07
CA SER A 467 -14.59 -31.66 12.98
C SER A 467 -14.04 -32.94 12.33
N GLN A 468 -12.73 -33.18 12.44
CA GLN A 468 -12.05 -34.39 11.98
C GLN A 468 -12.03 -35.51 13.06
N GLY A 469 -12.52 -35.27 14.28
CA GLY A 469 -12.41 -36.18 15.42
C GLY A 469 -10.98 -36.28 16.01
N LYS A 470 -10.09 -35.35 15.69
CA LYS A 470 -8.70 -35.31 16.18
C LYS A 470 -8.60 -34.55 17.51
N HIS A 471 -9.30 -35.04 18.56
CA HIS A 471 -9.49 -34.33 19.83
C HIS A 471 -8.19 -33.84 20.50
N ALA A 472 -7.14 -34.66 20.52
CA ALA A 472 -5.87 -34.27 21.14
C ALA A 472 -5.21 -33.07 20.41
N LYS A 473 -5.26 -33.03 19.06
CA LYS A 473 -4.77 -31.92 18.29
C LYS A 473 -5.64 -30.67 18.44
N ALA A 474 -6.96 -30.85 18.50
CA ALA A 474 -7.92 -29.78 18.75
C ALA A 474 -7.63 -29.10 20.09
N GLN A 475 -7.37 -29.86 21.15
CA GLN A 475 -7.04 -29.33 22.47
C GLN A 475 -5.74 -28.50 22.44
N LEU A 476 -4.68 -29.03 21.82
CA LEU A 476 -3.40 -28.29 21.70
C LEU A 476 -3.54 -26.97 20.93
N ALA A 477 -4.31 -26.95 19.84
CA ALA A 477 -4.58 -25.73 19.08
C ALA A 477 -5.41 -24.73 19.90
N MET A 478 -6.41 -25.22 20.64
CA MET A 478 -7.22 -24.40 21.55
C MET A 478 -6.40 -23.80 22.69
N ASP A 479 -5.53 -24.59 23.33
CA ASP A 479 -4.62 -24.10 24.39
C ASP A 479 -3.71 -22.98 23.85
N ARG A 480 -3.24 -23.13 22.61
CA ARG A 480 -2.45 -22.08 21.96
C ARG A 480 -3.30 -20.82 21.69
N ALA A 481 -4.53 -20.96 21.18
CA ALA A 481 -5.44 -19.84 21.00
C ALA A 481 -5.67 -19.08 22.32
N HIS A 482 -5.94 -19.79 23.42
CA HIS A 482 -6.12 -19.20 24.74
C HIS A 482 -4.85 -18.49 25.24
N SER A 483 -3.68 -19.07 25.03
CA SER A 483 -2.40 -18.43 25.40
C SER A 483 -2.14 -17.12 24.66
N LEU A 484 -2.79 -16.94 23.49
CA LEU A 484 -2.74 -15.72 22.66
C LEU A 484 -3.92 -14.78 22.93
N GLY A 485 -4.78 -15.08 23.92
CA GLY A 485 -5.88 -14.22 24.34
C GLY A 485 -7.25 -14.51 23.73
N ALA A 486 -7.44 -15.67 23.08
CA ALA A 486 -8.78 -16.08 22.66
C ALA A 486 -9.70 -16.27 23.88
N ASP A 487 -10.98 -15.85 23.75
CA ASP A 487 -11.98 -16.04 24.79
C ASP A 487 -12.38 -17.52 24.86
N PRO A 488 -12.12 -18.22 26.00
CA PRO A 488 -12.40 -19.64 26.15
C PRO A 488 -13.86 -20.00 25.93
N THR A 489 -14.80 -19.11 26.29
CA THR A 489 -16.22 -19.36 26.15
C THR A 489 -16.67 -19.34 24.69
N LYS A 490 -16.14 -18.44 23.90
CA LYS A 490 -16.40 -18.34 22.45
C LYS A 490 -15.77 -19.50 21.68
N SER A 491 -14.56 -19.91 22.04
CA SER A 491 -13.84 -21.02 21.42
C SER A 491 -14.55 -22.33 21.67
N LEU A 492 -15.00 -22.58 22.89
CA LEU A 492 -15.81 -23.78 23.26
C LEU A 492 -17.14 -23.83 22.51
N GLN A 493 -17.82 -22.68 22.36
CA GLN A 493 -19.09 -22.60 21.65
C GLN A 493 -18.94 -22.97 20.18
N ARG A 494 -17.92 -22.44 19.51
CA ARG A 494 -17.59 -22.78 18.11
C ARG A 494 -17.22 -24.24 17.91
N THR A 495 -16.44 -24.80 18.83
CA THR A 495 -16.01 -26.20 18.75
C THR A 495 -17.18 -27.16 19.00
N ASN A 496 -18.11 -26.83 19.89
CA ASN A 496 -19.31 -27.59 20.15
C ASN A 496 -20.29 -27.52 18.97
N GLU A 497 -20.53 -26.34 18.40
CA GLU A 497 -21.34 -26.19 17.17
C GLU A 497 -20.78 -27.04 16.03
N ALA A 498 -19.45 -27.14 15.89
CA ALA A 498 -18.81 -28.00 14.89
C ALA A 498 -18.91 -29.50 15.20
N SER A 499 -19.11 -29.89 16.47
CA SER A 499 -19.25 -31.29 16.87
C SER A 499 -20.70 -31.80 16.85
N GLU A 500 -21.69 -30.91 17.01
CA GLU A 500 -23.11 -31.24 17.07
C GLU A 500 -23.82 -31.27 15.70
N LEU A 501 -23.23 -30.64 14.65
CA LEU A 501 -23.68 -30.73 13.26
C LEU A 501 -23.04 -31.92 12.53
#